data_3b985dcc1f361a7e0893ea19c2ed6368
#
_entry.id   3b985dcc1f361a7e0893ea19c2ed6368
#
_cell.length_a   1.000
_cell.length_b   1.000
_cell.length_c   1.000
_cell.angle_alpha   90.00
_cell.angle_beta   90.00
_cell.angle_gamma   90.00
#
_symmetry.space_group_name_H-M   'P 1'
#
loop_
_entity.id
_entity.type
_entity.pdbx_description
1 polymer ?
#
loop_
_entity_poly.entity_id
_entity_poly.type
_entity_poly.pdbx_seq_one_letter_code
_entity_poly.pdbx_strand_id
1 'polypeptide(L)'
;MSDYAAPLADIRFALNEVAGLQNILGLSQYEDITSDLVDAVLDEADKFAGGVLAPLHKIGDQQGARLENGVVRMPDGFPEAYKAYVDGGWNGPPFDPAYGGQGLPWVVTTALNEIWGSANLGFSLSLIHI
;
A
#
# COMPACT_ATOMS: atom_id res chain seq x y z
N MET A 1 -0.88 15.82 -13.56
CA MET A 1 -1.50 14.50 -13.34
C MET A 1 -0.38 13.48 -13.44
N SER A 2 -0.28 12.54 -12.50
CA SER A 2 0.70 11.44 -12.61
C SER A 2 0.16 10.44 -13.64
N ASP A 3 1.06 9.93 -14.51
CA ASP A 3 0.71 8.83 -15.45
C ASP A 3 0.93 7.44 -14.81
N TYR A 4 1.09 7.37 -13.49
CA TYR A 4 1.29 6.11 -12.78
C TYR A 4 0.00 5.28 -12.77
N ALA A 5 0.15 4.01 -13.12
CA ALA A 5 -0.82 2.94 -12.92
C ALA A 5 -0.07 1.69 -12.50
N ALA A 6 -0.55 0.98 -11.50
CA ALA A 6 0.08 -0.27 -11.07
C ALA A 6 -0.05 -1.35 -12.15
N PRO A 7 0.97 -2.21 -12.34
CA PRO A 7 0.92 -3.32 -13.30
C PRO A 7 0.03 -4.46 -12.76
N LEU A 8 -1.27 -4.19 -12.54
CA LEU A 8 -2.17 -5.12 -11.86
C LEU A 8 -2.28 -6.49 -12.55
N ALA A 9 -2.15 -6.53 -13.89
CA ALA A 9 -2.18 -7.80 -14.62
C ALA A 9 -1.00 -8.70 -14.23
N ASP A 10 0.21 -8.13 -14.13
CA ASP A 10 1.42 -8.85 -13.75
C ASP A 10 1.39 -9.23 -12.27
N ILE A 11 0.91 -8.33 -11.41
CA ILE A 11 0.74 -8.59 -9.96
C ILE A 11 -0.24 -9.75 -9.75
N ARG A 12 -1.40 -9.75 -10.42
CA ARG A 12 -2.37 -10.83 -10.34
C ARG A 12 -1.80 -12.14 -10.86
N PHE A 13 -1.07 -12.11 -11.97
CA PHE A 13 -0.38 -13.29 -12.48
C PHE A 13 0.62 -13.84 -11.44
N ALA A 14 1.46 -12.99 -10.87
CA ALA A 14 2.43 -13.40 -9.86
C ALA A 14 1.76 -13.98 -8.60
N LEU A 15 0.68 -13.38 -8.12
CA LEU A 15 -0.07 -13.88 -6.96
C LEU A 15 -0.71 -15.25 -7.25
N ASN A 16 -1.37 -15.42 -8.39
CA ASN A 16 -2.13 -16.63 -8.69
C ASN A 16 -1.24 -17.76 -9.18
N GLU A 17 -0.34 -17.51 -10.14
CA GLU A 17 0.39 -18.55 -10.84
C GLU A 17 1.76 -18.85 -10.21
N VAL A 18 2.39 -17.87 -9.56
CA VAL A 18 3.71 -18.04 -8.94
C VAL A 18 3.62 -18.28 -7.45
N ALA A 19 2.92 -17.42 -6.71
CA ALA A 19 2.77 -17.53 -5.27
C ALA A 19 1.70 -18.57 -4.85
N GLY A 20 0.81 -18.97 -5.76
CA GLY A 20 -0.24 -19.95 -5.48
C GLY A 20 -1.29 -19.42 -4.50
N LEU A 21 -1.78 -18.22 -4.72
CA LEU A 21 -2.74 -17.51 -3.84
C LEU A 21 -3.92 -18.41 -3.42
N GLN A 22 -4.45 -19.23 -4.34
CA GLN A 22 -5.58 -20.12 -4.04
C GLN A 22 -5.25 -21.15 -2.95
N ASN A 23 -4.01 -21.67 -2.92
CA ASN A 23 -3.58 -22.59 -1.87
C ASN A 23 -3.46 -21.88 -0.51
N ILE A 24 -3.03 -20.62 -0.53
CA ILE A 24 -2.93 -19.79 0.68
C ILE A 24 -4.32 -19.48 1.22
N LEU A 25 -5.26 -19.06 0.37
CA LEU A 25 -6.64 -18.79 0.75
C LEU A 25 -7.41 -20.03 1.24
N GLY A 26 -6.95 -21.23 0.86
CA GLY A 26 -7.49 -22.50 1.36
C GLY A 26 -7.10 -22.83 2.81
N LEU A 27 -6.22 -22.05 3.45
CA LEU A 27 -5.87 -22.25 4.85
C LEU A 27 -6.98 -21.72 5.77
N SER A 28 -7.25 -22.42 6.86
CA SER A 28 -8.36 -22.09 7.78
C SER A 28 -8.32 -20.68 8.35
N GLN A 29 -7.14 -20.10 8.48
CA GLN A 29 -6.96 -18.71 8.95
C GLN A 29 -7.41 -17.65 7.95
N TYR A 30 -7.67 -18.02 6.68
CA TYR A 30 -8.09 -17.12 5.60
C TYR A 30 -9.42 -17.52 4.99
N GLU A 31 -10.23 -18.33 5.68
CA GLU A 31 -11.52 -18.86 5.18
C GLU A 31 -12.51 -17.77 4.75
N ASP A 32 -12.42 -16.57 5.36
CA ASP A 32 -13.26 -15.41 5.02
C ASP A 32 -12.68 -14.54 3.89
N ILE A 33 -11.47 -14.84 3.40
CA ILE A 33 -10.79 -14.07 2.36
C ILE A 33 -11.01 -14.74 1.01
N THR A 34 -11.63 -14.02 0.08
CA THR A 34 -11.89 -14.51 -1.28
C THR A 34 -10.93 -13.87 -2.29
N SER A 35 -10.78 -14.51 -3.46
CA SER A 35 -10.02 -13.92 -4.58
C SER A 35 -10.63 -12.60 -5.04
N ASP A 36 -11.95 -12.50 -5.08
CA ASP A 36 -12.65 -11.27 -5.47
C ASP A 36 -12.36 -10.12 -4.50
N LEU A 37 -12.25 -10.44 -3.20
CA LEU A 37 -11.85 -9.44 -2.20
C LEU A 37 -10.40 -8.98 -2.44
N VAL A 38 -9.47 -9.91 -2.70
CA VAL A 38 -8.08 -9.56 -3.02
C VAL A 38 -8.01 -8.69 -4.26
N ASP A 39 -8.74 -9.03 -5.31
CA ASP A 39 -8.81 -8.24 -6.55
C ASP A 39 -9.35 -6.82 -6.30
N ALA A 40 -10.41 -6.70 -5.50
CA ALA A 40 -10.96 -5.39 -5.13
C ALA A 40 -9.94 -4.55 -4.32
N VAL A 41 -9.21 -5.16 -3.40
CA VAL A 41 -8.16 -4.50 -2.62
C VAL A 41 -7.04 -3.98 -3.53
N LEU A 42 -6.60 -4.76 -4.52
CA LEU A 42 -5.58 -4.35 -5.49
C LEU A 42 -6.07 -3.18 -6.37
N ASP A 43 -7.33 -3.22 -6.81
CA ASP A 43 -7.92 -2.14 -7.61
C ASP A 43 -8.03 -0.82 -6.82
N GLU A 44 -8.41 -0.88 -5.55
CA GLU A 44 -8.44 0.31 -4.69
C GLU A 44 -7.03 0.81 -4.35
N ALA A 45 -6.06 -0.10 -4.18
CA ALA A 45 -4.67 0.26 -3.98
C ALA A 45 -4.09 1.03 -5.18
N ASP A 46 -4.36 0.57 -6.42
CA ASP A 46 -3.94 1.28 -7.63
C ASP A 46 -4.52 2.70 -7.69
N LYS A 47 -5.82 2.84 -7.40
CA LYS A 47 -6.47 4.16 -7.37
C LYS A 47 -5.83 5.09 -6.34
N PHE A 48 -5.56 4.58 -5.14
CA PHE A 48 -4.91 5.36 -4.08
C PHE A 48 -3.47 5.73 -4.48
N ALA A 49 -2.71 4.77 -5.00
CA ALA A 49 -1.34 4.99 -5.44
C ALA A 49 -1.26 6.03 -6.57
N GLY A 50 -2.09 5.89 -7.60
CA GLY A 50 -2.11 6.81 -8.75
C GLY A 50 -2.68 8.19 -8.41
N GLY A 51 -3.72 8.23 -7.56
CA GLY A 51 -4.42 9.47 -7.21
C GLY A 51 -3.78 10.28 -6.08
N VAL A 52 -3.15 9.62 -5.12
CA VAL A 52 -2.63 10.26 -3.91
C VAL A 52 -1.11 10.22 -3.84
N LEU A 53 -0.48 9.04 -4.00
CA LEU A 53 0.96 8.89 -3.74
C LEU A 53 1.83 9.34 -4.91
N ALA A 54 1.50 8.94 -6.11
CA ALA A 54 2.32 9.23 -7.29
C ALA A 54 2.43 10.74 -7.61
N PRO A 55 1.38 11.57 -7.44
CA PRO A 55 1.51 13.02 -7.60
C PRO A 55 2.52 13.66 -6.64
N LEU A 56 2.72 13.08 -5.46
CA LEU A 56 3.64 13.58 -4.43
C LEU A 56 5.09 13.18 -4.64
N HIS A 57 5.38 12.23 -5.55
CA HIS A 57 6.73 11.73 -5.75
C HIS A 57 7.71 12.86 -6.10
N LYS A 58 7.37 13.68 -7.10
CA LYS A 58 8.19 14.82 -7.51
C LYS A 58 8.27 15.93 -6.45
N ILE A 59 7.18 16.15 -5.72
CA ILE A 59 7.14 17.14 -4.63
C ILE A 59 8.11 16.71 -3.53
N GLY A 60 8.07 15.43 -3.15
CA GLY A 60 8.96 14.85 -2.16
C GLY A 60 10.44 14.96 -2.54
N ASP A 61 10.78 14.67 -3.81
CA ASP A 61 12.14 14.79 -4.33
C ASP A 61 12.64 16.24 -4.31
N GLN A 62 11.81 17.20 -4.71
CA GLN A 62 12.20 18.61 -4.80
C GLN A 62 12.28 19.31 -3.46
N GLN A 63 11.37 19.01 -2.54
CA GLN A 63 11.31 19.70 -1.24
C GLN A 63 12.14 19.00 -0.17
N GLY A 64 12.10 17.67 -0.13
CA GLY A 64 12.74 16.86 0.91
C GLY A 64 12.15 17.08 2.31
N ALA A 65 12.62 16.29 3.27
CA ALA A 65 12.33 16.52 4.67
C ALA A 65 13.28 17.60 5.24
N ARG A 66 12.77 18.52 6.05
CA ARG A 66 13.53 19.66 6.60
C ARG A 66 13.46 19.70 8.11
N LEU A 67 14.58 19.96 8.76
CA LEU A 67 14.62 20.19 10.20
C LEU A 67 14.43 21.70 10.48
N GLU A 68 13.31 22.06 11.12
CA GLU A 68 12.95 23.44 11.47
C GLU A 68 12.61 23.52 12.96
N ASN A 69 13.40 24.31 13.70
CA ASN A 69 13.20 24.49 15.14
C ASN A 69 13.10 23.18 15.95
N GLY A 70 13.93 22.20 15.61
CA GLY A 70 13.95 20.90 16.29
C GLY A 70 12.85 19.94 15.88
N VAL A 71 12.02 20.30 14.88
CA VAL A 71 10.93 19.46 14.34
C VAL A 71 11.20 19.15 12.87
N VAL A 72 11.06 17.88 12.49
CA VAL A 72 11.13 17.47 11.09
C VAL A 72 9.83 17.83 10.39
N ARG A 73 9.95 18.60 9.31
CA ARG A 73 8.83 18.95 8.42
C ARG A 73 8.90 18.09 7.16
N MET A 74 7.80 17.44 6.88
CA MET A 74 7.63 16.65 5.66
C MET A 74 7.30 17.56 4.46
N PRO A 75 7.52 17.09 3.22
CA PRO A 75 7.07 17.81 2.02
C PRO A 75 5.56 18.05 2.02
N ASP A 76 5.13 19.06 1.27
CA ASP A 76 3.72 19.41 1.13
C ASP A 76 2.90 18.23 0.61
N GLY A 77 1.74 17.99 1.22
CA GLY A 77 0.81 16.92 0.88
C GLY A 77 1.13 15.56 1.51
N PHE A 78 2.35 15.34 2.06
CA PHE A 78 2.71 14.08 2.71
C PHE A 78 1.91 13.81 4.00
N PRO A 79 1.70 14.78 4.91
CA PRO A 79 0.89 14.55 6.10
C PRO A 79 -0.56 14.16 5.76
N GLU A 80 -1.16 14.80 4.75
CA GLU A 80 -2.51 14.52 4.29
C GLU A 80 -2.60 13.14 3.63
N ALA A 81 -1.60 12.78 2.80
CA ALA A 81 -1.52 11.46 2.19
C ALA A 81 -1.36 10.37 3.26
N TYR A 82 -0.53 10.60 4.28
CA TYR A 82 -0.37 9.66 5.38
C TYR A 82 -1.67 9.49 6.18
N LYS A 83 -2.37 10.59 6.45
CA LYS A 83 -3.69 10.50 7.09
C LYS A 83 -4.67 9.68 6.24
N ALA A 84 -4.75 9.93 4.94
CA ALA A 84 -5.61 9.18 4.03
C ALA A 84 -5.21 7.69 3.95
N TYR A 85 -3.91 7.38 4.00
CA TYR A 85 -3.38 6.01 4.06
C TYR A 85 -3.84 5.28 5.33
N VAL A 86 -3.77 5.92 6.48
CA VAL A 86 -4.23 5.36 7.76
C VAL A 86 -5.75 5.24 7.80
N ASP A 87 -6.48 6.28 7.39
CA ASP A 87 -7.95 6.27 7.36
C ASP A 87 -8.49 5.18 6.42
N GLY A 88 -7.77 4.85 5.35
CA GLY A 88 -8.08 3.75 4.43
C GLY A 88 -7.69 2.36 4.95
N GLY A 89 -7.04 2.26 6.11
CA GLY A 89 -6.62 0.99 6.71
C GLY A 89 -5.40 0.35 6.04
N TRP A 90 -4.68 1.09 5.17
CA TRP A 90 -3.55 0.56 4.41
C TRP A 90 -2.32 0.24 5.26
N ASN A 91 -2.29 0.68 6.50
CA ASN A 91 -1.25 0.36 7.48
C ASN A 91 -1.43 -1.00 8.17
N GLY A 92 -2.61 -1.62 8.02
CA GLY A 92 -3.00 -2.81 8.77
C GLY A 92 -3.39 -4.08 7.98
N PRO A 93 -3.14 -4.22 6.65
CA PRO A 93 -3.67 -5.34 5.87
C PRO A 93 -3.37 -6.73 6.46
N PRO A 94 -2.13 -7.08 6.88
CA PRO A 94 -1.83 -8.44 7.33
C PRO A 94 -2.08 -8.68 8.82
N PHE A 95 -2.38 -7.63 9.58
CA PHE A 95 -2.48 -7.74 11.03
C PHE A 95 -3.82 -8.31 11.48
N ASP A 96 -3.83 -8.86 12.69
CA ASP A 96 -5.00 -9.48 13.30
C ASP A 96 -6.14 -8.46 13.47
N PRO A 97 -7.37 -8.78 13.04
CA PRO A 97 -8.56 -7.95 13.23
C PRO A 97 -8.82 -7.57 14.70
N ALA A 98 -8.43 -8.40 15.64
CA ALA A 98 -8.53 -8.09 17.08
C ALA A 98 -7.75 -6.83 17.49
N TYR A 99 -6.75 -6.45 16.69
CA TYR A 99 -5.93 -5.24 16.90
C TYR A 99 -6.13 -4.19 15.82
N GLY A 100 -7.23 -4.26 15.06
CA GLY A 100 -7.57 -3.31 14.02
C GLY A 100 -6.93 -3.58 12.64
N GLY A 101 -6.36 -4.77 12.45
CA GLY A 101 -5.90 -5.24 11.15
C GLY A 101 -7.01 -5.79 10.27
N GLN A 102 -6.65 -6.24 9.08
CA GLN A 102 -7.61 -6.79 8.10
C GLN A 102 -7.45 -8.31 7.90
N GLY A 103 -6.43 -8.93 8.48
CA GLY A 103 -6.19 -10.38 8.40
C GLY A 103 -5.82 -10.89 7.00
N LEU A 104 -5.40 -10.01 6.08
CA LEU A 104 -5.02 -10.42 4.74
C LEU A 104 -3.71 -11.22 4.72
N PRO A 105 -3.55 -12.17 3.78
CA PRO A 105 -2.29 -12.89 3.63
C PRO A 105 -1.11 -11.96 3.35
N TRP A 106 0.05 -12.27 3.92
CA TRP A 106 1.27 -11.49 3.73
C TRP A 106 1.69 -11.36 2.25
N VAL A 107 1.35 -12.34 1.40
CA VAL A 107 1.61 -12.26 -0.03
C VAL A 107 0.84 -11.12 -0.69
N VAL A 108 -0.39 -10.83 -0.23
CA VAL A 108 -1.17 -9.68 -0.68
C VAL A 108 -0.53 -8.38 -0.21
N THR A 109 -0.08 -8.33 1.05
CA THR A 109 0.65 -7.17 1.58
C THR A 109 1.93 -6.88 0.81
N THR A 110 2.64 -7.93 0.35
CA THR A 110 3.83 -7.76 -0.50
C THR A 110 3.47 -7.10 -1.83
N ALA A 111 2.36 -7.50 -2.46
CA ALA A 111 1.87 -6.85 -3.67
C ALA A 111 1.46 -5.39 -3.43
N LEU A 112 0.82 -5.09 -2.30
CA LEU A 112 0.50 -3.71 -1.91
C LEU A 112 1.76 -2.87 -1.72
N ASN A 113 2.80 -3.41 -1.07
CA ASN A 113 4.07 -2.72 -0.88
C ASN A 113 4.78 -2.42 -2.22
N GLU A 114 4.67 -3.31 -3.20
CA GLU A 114 5.16 -3.06 -4.57
C GLU A 114 4.41 -1.87 -5.21
N ILE A 115 3.09 -1.82 -5.08
CA ILE A 115 2.27 -0.71 -5.58
C ILE A 115 2.70 0.61 -4.92
N TRP A 116 2.81 0.63 -3.59
CA TRP A 116 3.24 1.85 -2.86
C TRP A 116 4.65 2.28 -3.21
N GLY A 117 5.59 1.35 -3.24
CA GLY A 117 7.00 1.62 -3.53
C GLY A 117 7.20 2.12 -4.95
N SER A 118 6.50 1.56 -5.94
CA SER A 118 6.58 1.99 -7.33
C SER A 118 5.89 3.34 -7.58
N ALA A 119 4.83 3.67 -6.85
CA ALA A 119 4.18 4.97 -6.94
C ALA A 119 4.99 6.08 -6.26
N ASN A 120 5.51 5.83 -5.05
CA ASN A 120 6.27 6.80 -4.27
C ASN A 120 7.12 6.12 -3.19
N LEU A 121 8.33 5.74 -3.56
CA LEU A 121 9.25 5.07 -2.62
C LEU A 121 9.57 5.94 -1.40
N GLY A 122 9.72 7.25 -1.57
CA GLY A 122 10.01 8.17 -0.47
C GLY A 122 8.91 8.22 0.58
N PHE A 123 7.66 7.97 0.19
CA PHE A 123 6.53 7.84 1.12
C PHE A 123 6.52 6.47 1.80
N SER A 124 6.73 5.39 1.06
CA SER A 124 6.49 4.02 1.53
C SER A 124 7.65 3.38 2.28
N LEU A 125 8.86 3.94 2.21
CA LEU A 125 10.12 3.27 2.61
C LEU A 125 10.15 2.80 4.07
N SER A 126 9.49 3.49 5.00
CA SER A 126 9.56 3.19 6.43
C SER A 126 8.23 3.33 7.16
N LEU A 127 7.11 3.10 6.47
CA LEU A 127 5.77 3.25 7.08
C LEU A 127 5.56 2.33 8.30
N ILE A 128 6.22 1.19 8.34
CA ILE A 128 6.11 0.23 9.45
C ILE A 128 6.80 0.71 10.74
N HIS A 129 7.63 1.74 10.68
CA HIS A 129 8.41 2.26 11.81
C HIS A 129 7.80 3.54 12.40
N ILE A 130 6.69 3.97 11.87
CA ILE A 130 5.96 5.14 12.36
C ILE A 130 4.93 4.72 13.38
#